data_79b85b9fa9003d56443452279bbed58b
#
_entry.id   79b85b9fa9003d56443452279bbed58b
#
_cell.length_a   1.000
_cell.length_b   1.000
_cell.length_c   1.000
_cell.angle_alpha   90.00
_cell.angle_beta   90.00
_cell.angle_gamma   90.00
#
_symmetry.space_group_name_H-M   'P 1'
#
loop_
_entity.id
_entity.type
_entity.pdbx_description
1 polymer ?
#
loop_
_entity_poly.entity_id
_entity_poly.type
_entity_poly.pdbx_seq_one_letter_code
_entity_poly.pdbx_strand_id
1 'polypeptide(L)'
;MRDSYMDDPVFADWRAGLPVERPEAYDLPEEYTAWAALVRETVGRGVVMRRARIVSEPVTAYIRWEHAITERHNVALGEQVRWLPRSKASDLALPGNDLWLVDERLVLFHWFTGDGEWAGHETTEDPAVVKMVTGAFEAVWERAVPHAHYTI
;
A
#
# COMPACT_ATOMS: atom_id res chain seq x y z
N MET A 1 -7.67 -0.44 -5.06
CA MET A 1 -7.23 0.26 -3.85
C MET A 1 -8.25 1.32 -3.46
N ARG A 2 -8.55 1.42 -2.18
CA ARG A 2 -9.51 2.35 -1.59
C ARG A 2 -8.82 3.64 -1.14
N ASP A 3 -9.56 4.72 -1.03
CA ASP A 3 -9.04 6.00 -0.54
C ASP A 3 -9.29 6.17 0.99
N SER A 4 -9.75 5.12 1.67
CA SER A 4 -9.92 5.03 3.13
C SER A 4 -10.12 3.58 3.56
N TYR A 5 -9.60 3.24 4.75
CA TYR A 5 -9.86 2.00 5.50
C TYR A 5 -10.33 2.38 6.90
N MET A 6 -11.11 1.49 7.55
CA MET A 6 -11.62 1.74 8.90
C MET A 6 -10.60 1.34 9.96
N ASP A 7 -10.65 2.04 11.10
CA ASP A 7 -10.09 1.65 12.40
C ASP A 7 -8.58 1.47 12.50
N ASP A 8 -7.80 2.32 11.81
CA ASP A 8 -6.36 2.38 12.07
C ASP A 8 -6.08 3.30 13.29
N PRO A 9 -5.52 2.77 14.40
CA PRO A 9 -5.27 3.58 15.60
C PRO A 9 -4.23 4.68 15.36
N VAL A 10 -3.24 4.44 14.50
CA VAL A 10 -2.21 5.42 14.16
C VAL A 10 -2.80 6.57 13.33
N PHE A 11 -3.80 6.27 12.48
CA PHE A 11 -4.56 7.31 11.79
C PHE A 11 -5.38 8.18 12.76
N ALA A 12 -5.99 7.57 13.77
CA ALA A 12 -6.73 8.30 14.80
C ALA A 12 -5.80 9.25 15.58
N ASP A 13 -4.61 8.78 15.96
CA ASP A 13 -3.58 9.55 16.65
C ASP A 13 -3.06 10.70 15.78
N TRP A 14 -2.81 10.45 14.50
CA TRP A 14 -2.41 11.49 13.55
C TRP A 14 -3.49 12.58 13.42
N ARG A 15 -4.77 12.20 13.36
CA ARG A 15 -5.89 13.16 13.35
C ARG A 15 -5.97 13.98 14.63
N ALA A 16 -5.55 13.41 15.75
CA ALA A 16 -5.44 14.12 17.04
C ALA A 16 -4.21 15.05 17.13
N GLY A 17 -3.36 15.07 16.08
CA GLY A 17 -2.18 15.92 16.00
C GLY A 17 -0.93 15.31 16.61
N LEU A 18 -0.91 14.00 16.88
CA LEU A 18 0.30 13.31 17.34
C LEU A 18 1.30 13.15 16.17
N PRO A 19 2.60 13.27 16.43
CA PRO A 19 3.65 13.29 15.40
C PRO A 19 4.03 11.85 14.95
N VAL A 20 3.07 11.10 14.45
CA VAL A 20 3.22 9.66 14.13
C VAL A 20 4.31 9.37 13.07
N GLU A 21 4.64 10.35 12.25
CA GLU A 21 5.70 10.26 11.24
C GLU A 21 7.12 10.37 11.83
N ARG A 22 7.25 10.80 13.10
CA ARG A 22 8.54 11.02 13.75
C ARG A 22 8.87 9.91 14.75
N PRO A 23 9.86 9.02 14.44
CA PRO A 23 10.20 7.88 15.29
C PRO A 23 10.70 8.27 16.69
N GLU A 24 11.28 9.45 16.84
CA GLU A 24 11.77 9.96 18.12
C GLU A 24 10.67 10.52 19.03
N ALA A 25 9.48 10.72 18.50
CA ALA A 25 8.37 11.37 19.19
C ALA A 25 7.10 10.53 19.29
N TYR A 26 7.05 9.38 18.61
CA TYR A 26 5.88 8.50 18.62
C TYR A 26 6.28 7.03 18.47
N ASP A 27 5.92 6.22 19.46
CA ASP A 27 6.08 4.78 19.43
C ASP A 27 4.93 4.14 18.66
N LEU A 28 5.28 3.28 17.70
CA LEU A 28 4.30 2.57 16.89
C LEU A 28 3.72 1.37 17.63
N PRO A 29 2.43 1.04 17.42
CA PRO A 29 1.83 -0.21 17.88
C PRO A 29 2.60 -1.45 17.42
N GLU A 30 2.44 -2.56 18.16
CA GLU A 30 3.18 -3.81 17.95
C GLU A 30 3.01 -4.36 16.51
N GLU A 31 1.83 -4.27 15.94
CA GLU A 31 1.55 -4.73 14.58
C GLU A 31 2.39 -4.00 13.51
N TYR A 32 2.68 -2.71 13.72
CA TYR A 32 3.56 -1.94 12.83
C TYR A 32 5.02 -2.34 13.00
N THR A 33 5.45 -2.63 14.22
CA THR A 33 6.82 -3.08 14.50
C THR A 33 7.03 -4.51 13.98
N ALA A 34 6.04 -5.40 14.08
CA ALA A 34 6.08 -6.73 13.50
C ALA A 34 6.15 -6.69 11.97
N TRP A 35 5.33 -5.83 11.34
CA TRP A 35 5.43 -5.59 9.90
C TRP A 35 6.80 -5.07 9.49
N ALA A 36 7.34 -4.10 10.21
CA ALA A 36 8.67 -3.56 9.93
C ALA A 36 9.78 -4.60 10.03
N ALA A 37 9.71 -5.51 11.01
CA ALA A 37 10.64 -6.62 11.15
C ALA A 37 10.54 -7.59 9.95
N LEU A 38 9.33 -7.95 9.54
CA LEU A 38 9.08 -8.82 8.38
C LEU A 38 9.63 -8.21 7.09
N VAL A 39 9.39 -6.92 6.84
CA VAL A 39 9.89 -6.24 5.63
C VAL A 39 11.41 -6.21 5.62
N ARG A 40 12.06 -5.82 6.74
CA ARG A 40 13.53 -5.80 6.82
C ARG A 40 14.14 -7.18 6.58
N GLU A 41 13.58 -8.22 7.18
CA GLU A 41 14.04 -9.59 6.96
C GLU A 41 13.89 -10.00 5.49
N THR A 42 12.73 -9.72 4.90
CA THR A 42 12.43 -10.07 3.50
C THR A 42 13.36 -9.36 2.52
N VAL A 43 13.52 -8.05 2.67
CA VAL A 43 14.44 -7.25 1.85
C VAL A 43 15.90 -7.67 2.10
N GLY A 44 16.25 -7.96 3.36
CA GLY A 44 17.59 -8.44 3.72
C GLY A 44 17.98 -9.77 3.06
N ARG A 45 17.01 -10.59 2.66
CA ARG A 45 17.23 -11.80 1.84
C ARG A 45 17.36 -11.50 0.33
N GLY A 46 17.29 -10.25 -0.08
CA GLY A 46 17.38 -9.83 -1.49
C GLY A 46 16.03 -9.79 -2.22
N VAL A 47 14.90 -9.96 -1.53
CA VAL A 47 13.57 -9.84 -2.13
C VAL A 47 13.25 -8.37 -2.41
N VAL A 48 12.80 -8.08 -3.62
CA VAL A 48 12.33 -6.74 -4.00
C VAL A 48 10.85 -6.60 -3.66
N MET A 49 10.51 -5.68 -2.76
CA MET A 49 9.12 -5.35 -2.41
C MET A 49 8.72 -4.05 -3.09
N ARG A 50 7.64 -4.10 -3.86
CA ARG A 50 7.10 -2.95 -4.61
C ARG A 50 5.64 -2.69 -4.20
N ARG A 51 5.30 -1.43 -3.96
CA ARG A 51 3.94 -1.00 -3.62
C ARG A 51 3.47 0.11 -4.55
N ALA A 52 2.40 -0.13 -5.28
CA ALA A 52 1.73 0.88 -6.10
C ALA A 52 0.42 1.31 -5.41
N ARG A 53 0.27 2.60 -5.14
CA ARG A 53 -0.93 3.20 -4.56
C ARG A 53 -1.67 4.02 -5.61
N ILE A 54 -2.90 3.62 -5.95
CA ILE A 54 -3.76 4.36 -6.88
C ILE A 54 -4.74 5.17 -6.03
N VAL A 55 -4.66 6.49 -6.08
CA VAL A 55 -5.37 7.39 -5.17
C VAL A 55 -6.21 8.41 -5.92
N SER A 56 -7.37 8.77 -5.37
CA SER A 56 -8.20 9.85 -5.90
C SER A 56 -7.65 11.21 -5.47
N GLU A 57 -7.73 12.20 -6.36
CA GLU A 57 -7.33 13.57 -6.07
C GLU A 57 -8.55 14.51 -6.21
N PRO A 58 -8.72 15.48 -5.31
CA PRO A 58 -7.89 15.76 -4.13
C PRO A 58 -7.94 14.62 -3.10
N VAL A 59 -6.77 14.32 -2.49
CA VAL A 59 -6.65 13.17 -1.58
C VAL A 59 -7.45 13.34 -0.29
N THR A 60 -7.93 12.24 0.27
CA THR A 60 -8.60 12.19 1.57
C THR A 60 -7.63 12.48 2.72
N ALA A 61 -8.15 12.72 3.93
CA ALA A 61 -7.33 12.82 5.13
C ALA A 61 -6.55 11.51 5.40
N TYR A 62 -7.18 10.36 5.11
CA TYR A 62 -6.54 9.05 5.24
C TYR A 62 -5.32 8.93 4.32
N ILE A 63 -5.44 9.28 3.05
CA ILE A 63 -4.32 9.24 2.11
C ILE A 63 -3.21 10.25 2.46
N ARG A 64 -3.56 11.42 3.01
CA ARG A 64 -2.55 12.37 3.54
C ARG A 64 -1.73 11.76 4.67
N TRP A 65 -2.39 11.09 5.61
CA TRP A 65 -1.74 10.37 6.67
C TRP A 65 -0.86 9.22 6.13
N GLU A 66 -1.41 8.36 5.25
CA GLU A 66 -0.62 7.29 4.63
C GLU A 66 0.63 7.81 3.91
N HIS A 67 0.51 8.96 3.22
CA HIS A 67 1.65 9.59 2.59
C HIS A 67 2.68 10.05 3.63
N ALA A 68 2.25 10.71 4.69
CA ALA A 68 3.14 11.20 5.75
C ALA A 68 3.94 10.08 6.43
N ILE A 69 3.33 8.91 6.65
CA ILE A 69 4.01 7.78 7.31
C ILE A 69 4.79 6.87 6.35
N THR A 70 4.57 6.97 5.04
CA THR A 70 5.15 6.04 4.04
C THR A 70 6.67 6.01 4.09
N GLU A 71 7.34 7.15 4.28
CA GLU A 71 8.81 7.18 4.40
C GLU A 71 9.27 6.28 5.55
N ARG A 72 8.69 6.47 6.75
CA ARG A 72 9.06 5.73 7.96
C ARG A 72 8.68 4.25 7.89
N HIS A 73 7.46 3.94 7.38
CA HIS A 73 6.85 2.61 7.51
C HIS A 73 7.11 1.69 6.32
N ASN A 74 7.56 2.25 5.20
CA ASN A 74 7.76 1.50 3.97
C ASN A 74 9.15 1.75 3.38
N VAL A 75 9.44 2.98 2.97
CA VAL A 75 10.66 3.29 2.20
C VAL A 75 11.93 3.06 3.02
N ALA A 76 11.97 3.55 4.28
CA ALA A 76 13.10 3.34 5.18
C ALA A 76 13.33 1.86 5.56
N LEU A 77 12.34 1.00 5.32
CA LEU A 77 12.45 -0.46 5.51
C LEU A 77 12.94 -1.19 4.25
N GLY A 78 13.06 -0.48 3.11
CA GLY A 78 13.51 -1.03 1.83
C GLY A 78 12.39 -1.34 0.83
N GLU A 79 11.14 -1.00 1.13
CA GLU A 79 10.02 -1.12 0.20
C GLU A 79 10.08 0.00 -0.84
N GLN A 80 9.89 -0.32 -2.11
CA GLN A 80 9.77 0.67 -3.18
C GLN A 80 8.30 1.09 -3.29
N VAL A 81 7.99 2.38 -3.04
CA VAL A 81 6.61 2.88 -3.07
C VAL A 81 6.44 3.91 -4.17
N ARG A 82 5.35 3.74 -4.96
CA ARG A 82 4.94 4.68 -6.00
C ARG A 82 3.46 5.02 -5.88
N TRP A 83 3.10 6.22 -6.33
CA TRP A 83 1.75 6.77 -6.29
C TRP A 83 1.26 7.10 -7.70
N LEU A 84 0.00 6.75 -7.99
CA LEU A 84 -0.64 7.07 -9.27
C LEU A 84 -1.98 7.76 -9.01
N PRO A 85 -2.20 9.00 -9.47
CA PRO A 85 -3.52 9.58 -9.51
C PRO A 85 -4.50 8.68 -10.26
N ARG A 86 -5.67 8.40 -9.66
CA ARG A 86 -6.68 7.52 -10.26
C ARG A 86 -7.14 8.01 -11.64
N SER A 87 -7.17 9.32 -11.84
CA SER A 87 -7.47 9.94 -13.14
C SER A 87 -6.51 9.52 -14.25
N LYS A 88 -5.27 9.13 -13.92
CA LYS A 88 -4.25 8.63 -14.87
C LYS A 88 -4.27 7.11 -15.02
N ALA A 89 -5.21 6.42 -14.37
CA ALA A 89 -5.40 4.98 -14.46
C ALA A 89 -6.72 4.59 -15.15
N SER A 90 -7.46 5.53 -15.72
CA SER A 90 -8.80 5.32 -16.27
C SER A 90 -8.86 4.35 -17.45
N ASP A 91 -7.75 4.22 -18.17
CA ASP A 91 -7.57 3.31 -19.33
C ASP A 91 -6.90 1.98 -18.96
N LEU A 92 -6.65 1.73 -17.67
CA LEU A 92 -6.06 0.48 -17.19
C LEU A 92 -7.11 -0.50 -16.71
N ALA A 93 -6.98 -1.77 -17.12
CA ALA A 93 -7.77 -2.86 -16.56
C ALA A 93 -7.20 -3.26 -15.19
N LEU A 94 -7.81 -2.75 -14.13
CA LEU A 94 -7.34 -2.98 -12.76
C LEU A 94 -8.20 -4.03 -12.05
N PRO A 95 -7.59 -4.89 -11.19
CA PRO A 95 -8.33 -5.72 -10.24
C PRO A 95 -9.24 -4.88 -9.34
N GLY A 96 -10.41 -5.42 -9.00
CA GLY A 96 -11.40 -4.73 -8.16
C GLY A 96 -11.02 -4.64 -6.68
N ASN A 97 -10.08 -5.46 -6.23
CA ASN A 97 -9.64 -5.57 -4.84
C ASN A 97 -8.16 -5.25 -4.69
N ASP A 98 -7.77 -4.89 -3.44
CA ASP A 98 -6.38 -4.82 -3.07
C ASP A 98 -5.76 -6.21 -3.06
N LEU A 99 -4.47 -6.28 -3.37
CA LEU A 99 -3.80 -7.56 -3.54
C LEU A 99 -2.31 -7.51 -3.21
N TRP A 100 -1.75 -8.70 -2.93
CA TRP A 100 -0.34 -8.99 -3.05
C TRP A 100 -0.11 -9.93 -4.23
N LEU A 101 0.91 -9.65 -5.03
CA LEU A 101 1.45 -10.54 -6.04
C LEU A 101 2.83 -11.01 -5.57
N VAL A 102 2.99 -12.33 -5.42
CA VAL A 102 4.23 -12.95 -4.94
C VAL A 102 4.86 -13.74 -6.09
N ASP A 103 6.09 -13.37 -6.46
CA ASP A 103 6.94 -14.04 -7.44
C ASP A 103 6.28 -14.29 -8.80
N GLU A 104 5.33 -13.42 -9.20
CA GLU A 104 4.50 -13.58 -10.41
C GLU A 104 3.83 -14.96 -10.50
N ARG A 105 3.51 -15.56 -9.35
CA ARG A 105 2.99 -16.91 -9.23
C ARG A 105 1.75 -17.02 -8.37
N LEU A 106 1.74 -16.32 -7.23
CA LEU A 106 0.65 -16.35 -6.27
C LEU A 106 0.04 -14.96 -6.15
N VAL A 107 -1.28 -14.87 -6.25
CA VAL A 107 -2.05 -13.66 -5.95
C VAL A 107 -2.84 -13.89 -4.67
N LEU A 108 -2.79 -12.93 -3.76
CA LEU A 108 -3.62 -12.86 -2.56
C LEU A 108 -4.48 -11.60 -2.65
N PHE A 109 -5.79 -11.77 -2.84
CA PHE A 109 -6.76 -10.69 -2.82
C PHE A 109 -7.25 -10.41 -1.41
N HIS A 110 -7.39 -9.13 -1.06
CA HIS A 110 -8.01 -8.68 0.18
C HIS A 110 -9.42 -8.17 -0.06
N TRP A 111 -10.36 -8.61 0.75
CA TRP A 111 -11.73 -8.18 0.70
C TRP A 111 -12.05 -7.23 1.85
N PHE A 112 -12.82 -6.21 1.54
CA PHE A 112 -13.29 -5.25 2.51
C PHE A 112 -14.80 -5.05 2.35
N THR A 113 -15.50 -4.78 3.45
CA THR A 113 -16.90 -4.39 3.43
C THR A 113 -17.09 -3.04 2.73
N GLY A 114 -18.34 -2.64 2.47
CA GLY A 114 -18.66 -1.31 1.94
C GLY A 114 -18.15 -0.18 2.84
N ASP A 115 -18.13 -0.41 4.15
CA ASP A 115 -17.67 0.56 5.16
C ASP A 115 -16.14 0.54 5.35
N GLY A 116 -15.43 -0.38 4.70
CA GLY A 116 -13.95 -0.44 4.70
C GLY A 116 -13.34 -1.36 5.76
N GLU A 117 -14.15 -2.14 6.48
CA GLU A 117 -13.67 -3.17 7.40
C GLU A 117 -13.08 -4.35 6.62
N TRP A 118 -12.04 -4.97 7.16
CA TRP A 118 -11.48 -6.19 6.57
C TRP A 118 -12.46 -7.36 6.65
N ALA A 119 -12.76 -7.98 5.51
CA ALA A 119 -13.74 -9.05 5.38
C ALA A 119 -13.14 -10.42 5.04
N GLY A 120 -11.84 -10.48 4.75
CA GLY A 120 -11.15 -11.72 4.44
C GLY A 120 -10.18 -11.61 3.27
N HIS A 121 -9.69 -12.76 2.84
CA HIS A 121 -8.78 -12.84 1.71
C HIS A 121 -9.00 -14.14 0.91
N GLU A 122 -8.51 -14.15 -0.32
CA GLU A 122 -8.46 -15.32 -1.19
C GLU A 122 -7.10 -15.41 -1.86
N THR A 123 -6.59 -16.64 -2.01
CA THR A 123 -5.36 -16.89 -2.76
C THR A 123 -5.64 -17.67 -4.03
N THR A 124 -4.90 -17.37 -5.09
CA THR A 124 -4.96 -18.14 -6.34
C THR A 124 -3.59 -18.21 -7.00
N GLU A 125 -3.32 -19.36 -7.62
CA GLU A 125 -2.19 -19.58 -8.53
C GLU A 125 -2.66 -19.79 -9.97
N ASP A 126 -3.93 -19.47 -10.30
CA ASP A 126 -4.45 -19.60 -11.66
C ASP A 126 -3.60 -18.73 -12.61
N PRO A 127 -2.98 -19.33 -13.65
CA PRO A 127 -2.07 -18.61 -14.53
C PRO A 127 -2.73 -17.45 -15.29
N ALA A 128 -4.04 -17.53 -15.57
CA ALA A 128 -4.76 -16.45 -16.24
C ALA A 128 -4.95 -15.25 -15.29
N VAL A 129 -5.29 -15.51 -14.03
CA VAL A 129 -5.41 -14.48 -12.99
C VAL A 129 -4.05 -13.85 -12.69
N VAL A 130 -3.02 -14.66 -12.47
CA VAL A 130 -1.65 -14.19 -12.23
C VAL A 130 -1.17 -13.30 -13.36
N LYS A 131 -1.32 -13.73 -14.60
CA LYS A 131 -0.93 -12.94 -15.79
C LYS A 131 -1.68 -11.61 -15.86
N MET A 132 -2.98 -11.60 -15.59
CA MET A 132 -3.81 -10.38 -15.58
C MET A 132 -3.32 -9.41 -14.51
N VAL A 133 -3.09 -9.90 -13.28
CA VAL A 133 -2.62 -9.07 -12.15
C VAL A 133 -1.22 -8.53 -12.40
N THR A 134 -0.29 -9.36 -12.91
CA THR A 134 1.06 -8.92 -13.26
C THR A 134 1.02 -7.80 -14.30
N GLY A 135 0.27 -7.97 -15.37
CA GLY A 135 0.13 -6.94 -16.40
C GLY A 135 -0.48 -5.63 -15.86
N ALA A 136 -1.50 -5.73 -15.01
CA ALA A 136 -2.11 -4.57 -14.36
C ALA A 136 -1.12 -3.84 -13.44
N PHE A 137 -0.36 -4.61 -12.63
CA PHE A 137 0.64 -4.04 -11.72
C PHE A 137 1.75 -3.31 -12.47
N GLU A 138 2.34 -3.92 -13.49
CA GLU A 138 3.41 -3.30 -14.28
C GLU A 138 2.92 -2.04 -15.01
N ALA A 139 1.72 -2.07 -15.59
CA ALA A 139 1.14 -0.89 -16.24
C ALA A 139 0.92 0.29 -15.26
N VAL A 140 0.53 0.00 -14.02
CA VAL A 140 0.44 1.00 -12.95
C VAL A 140 1.83 1.48 -12.56
N TRP A 141 2.77 0.56 -12.35
CA TRP A 141 4.12 0.84 -11.89
C TRP A 141 4.89 1.77 -12.82
N GLU A 142 4.78 1.58 -14.13
CA GLU A 142 5.39 2.43 -15.16
C GLU A 142 4.91 3.89 -15.10
N ARG A 143 3.61 4.09 -14.82
CA ARG A 143 2.99 5.43 -14.77
C ARG A 143 3.12 6.12 -13.41
N ALA A 144 3.32 5.33 -12.37
CA ALA A 144 3.32 5.81 -10.99
C ALA A 144 4.59 6.58 -10.64
N VAL A 145 4.42 7.65 -9.85
CA VAL A 145 5.49 8.53 -9.39
C VAL A 145 6.12 7.95 -8.11
N PRO A 146 7.45 7.84 -8.01
CA PRO A 146 8.13 7.45 -6.76
C PRO A 146 7.72 8.34 -5.59
N HIS A 147 7.63 7.76 -4.39
CA HIS A 147 7.19 8.48 -3.19
C HIS A 147 7.95 9.79 -2.96
N ALA A 148 9.27 9.78 -3.12
CA ALA A 148 10.11 10.98 -2.94
C ALA A 148 9.79 12.14 -3.89
N HIS A 149 9.01 11.90 -4.96
CA HIS A 149 8.66 12.88 -5.98
C HIS A 149 7.14 13.13 -6.10
N TYR A 150 6.33 12.35 -5.36
CA TYR A 150 4.88 12.54 -5.34
C TYR A 150 4.50 13.52 -4.24
N THR A 151 3.80 14.58 -4.61
CA THR A 151 3.32 15.62 -3.68
C THR A 151 1.80 15.62 -3.61
N ILE A 152 1.22 15.84 -2.42
CA ILE A 152 -0.22 15.87 -2.14
C ILE A 152 -0.64 17.22 -1.55
#